data_80e9caa12dbfb36aeec9796d6625afe4
#
_entry.id   80e9caa12dbfb36aeec9796d6625afe4
#
_cell.length_a   1.000
_cell.length_b   1.000
_cell.length_c   1.000
_cell.angle_alpha   90.00
_cell.angle_beta   90.00
_cell.angle_gamma   90.00
#
_symmetry.space_group_name_H-M   'P 1'
#
loop_
_entity.id
_entity.type
_entity.pdbx_description
1 polymer ?
#
loop_
_entity_poly.entity_id
_entity_poly.type
_entity_poly.pdbx_seq_one_letter_code
_entity_poly.pdbx_strand_id
1 'polypeptide(L)'
;MVEELVSAGVTDIIIVTDYTKRSIEDHFDRSDELEQKLREKGKEDKADEIKRIAELANFVYVRQKGSPKGNARPVINAQSLINDEPFFVFAADDFFTGKIPRAVQMVEAYNKTGGKPVICLTEILPQDADKYGVVSVKEDMGGGLLKLSGVIEKPGIEKMPSKYASIMGYLLTPDILPIINQEKLNPSGELVLVDSINELCQTKDVFGQVIDGVYRDSGDPIKYLRTVVEVALESEEFGKDFAEYLKERLCKY
;
A
#
# COMPACT_ATOMS: atom_id res chain seq x y z
N MET A 1 2.16 -2.91 7.21
CA MET A 1 2.62 -2.95 5.80
C MET A 1 3.86 -3.81 5.59
N VAL A 2 4.99 -3.58 6.28
CA VAL A 2 6.17 -4.46 6.13
C VAL A 2 5.83 -5.92 6.47
N GLU A 3 5.21 -6.18 7.61
CA GLU A 3 4.76 -7.53 8.02
C GLU A 3 3.76 -8.13 7.03
N GLU A 4 2.89 -7.30 6.45
CA GLU A 4 1.98 -7.71 5.38
C GLU A 4 2.72 -8.22 4.14
N LEU A 5 3.75 -7.49 3.68
CA LEU A 5 4.59 -7.90 2.55
C LEU A 5 5.38 -9.17 2.85
N VAL A 6 5.98 -9.25 4.03
CA VAL A 6 6.71 -10.44 4.50
C VAL A 6 5.80 -11.67 4.55
N SER A 7 4.55 -11.52 5.02
CA SER A 7 3.57 -12.62 5.04
C SER A 7 3.19 -13.13 3.64
N ALA A 8 3.38 -12.31 2.61
CA ALA A 8 3.19 -12.68 1.20
C ALA A 8 4.46 -13.26 0.54
N GLY A 9 5.55 -13.43 1.30
CA GLY A 9 6.80 -14.00 0.83
C GLY A 9 7.82 -13.00 0.30
N VAL A 10 7.62 -11.70 0.53
CA VAL A 10 8.59 -10.66 0.17
C VAL A 10 9.78 -10.73 1.12
N THR A 11 10.99 -10.79 0.55
CA THR A 11 12.27 -10.86 1.30
C THR A 11 13.06 -9.56 1.25
N ASP A 12 12.84 -8.74 0.22
CA ASP A 12 13.60 -7.53 -0.05
C ASP A 12 12.64 -6.34 -0.17
N ILE A 13 12.87 -5.31 0.62
CA ILE A 13 12.01 -4.12 0.66
C ILE A 13 12.84 -2.88 0.35
N ILE A 14 12.46 -2.19 -0.72
CA ILE A 14 13.06 -0.92 -1.12
C ILE A 14 12.20 0.21 -0.58
N ILE A 15 12.73 0.97 0.36
CA ILE A 15 12.08 2.15 0.93
C ILE A 15 12.58 3.39 0.19
N VAL A 16 11.71 4.00 -0.63
CA VAL A 16 12.03 5.26 -1.30
C VAL A 16 11.60 6.41 -0.41
N THR A 17 12.55 7.17 0.08
CA THR A 17 12.37 8.18 1.11
C THR A 17 13.13 9.47 0.79
N ASP A 18 13.02 10.49 1.64
CA ASP A 18 13.81 11.71 1.54
C ASP A 18 14.66 11.96 2.81
N TYR A 19 15.51 13.00 2.78
CA TYR A 19 16.47 13.29 3.85
C TYR A 19 15.82 13.68 5.20
N THR A 20 14.52 14.00 5.21
CA THR A 20 13.80 14.41 6.42
C THR A 20 13.21 13.25 7.19
N LYS A 21 13.17 12.03 6.59
CA LYS A 21 12.47 10.85 7.11
C LYS A 21 13.41 9.77 7.66
N ARG A 22 14.48 10.18 8.34
CA ARG A 22 15.45 9.23 8.94
C ARG A 22 14.84 8.27 9.94
N SER A 23 13.79 8.68 10.65
CA SER A 23 13.10 7.83 11.62
C SER A 23 12.56 6.53 11.02
N ILE A 24 12.31 6.47 9.71
CA ILE A 24 11.92 5.24 9.03
C ILE A 24 13.12 4.29 8.90
N GLU A 25 14.28 4.83 8.56
CA GLU A 25 15.53 4.08 8.49
C GLU A 25 15.89 3.55 9.88
N ASP A 26 15.92 4.45 10.88
CA ASP A 26 16.23 4.09 12.28
C ASP A 26 15.26 3.03 12.85
N HIS A 27 14.00 2.99 12.39
CA HIS A 27 13.00 2.03 12.87
C HIS A 27 13.27 0.59 12.43
N PHE A 28 13.82 0.40 11.23
CA PHE A 28 14.13 -0.92 10.69
C PHE A 28 15.60 -1.29 10.82
N ASP A 29 16.44 -0.37 11.36
CA ASP A 29 17.82 -0.66 11.67
C ASP A 29 17.94 -1.32 13.04
N ARG A 30 18.97 -2.12 13.20
CA ARG A 30 19.29 -2.76 14.46
C ARG A 30 19.85 -1.74 15.47
N SER A 31 19.32 -1.76 16.68
CA SER A 31 19.77 -0.90 17.78
C SER A 31 20.29 -1.74 18.95
N ASP A 32 21.54 -2.24 18.84
CA ASP A 32 22.16 -3.08 19.86
C ASP A 32 22.18 -2.39 21.24
N GLU A 33 22.38 -1.07 21.29
CA GLU A 33 22.37 -0.32 22.54
C GLU A 33 20.99 -0.31 23.22
N LEU A 34 19.91 -0.16 22.44
CA LEU A 34 18.54 -0.17 22.96
C LEU A 34 18.13 -1.58 23.39
N GLU A 35 18.48 -2.60 22.60
CA GLU A 35 18.27 -4.01 22.96
C GLU A 35 18.93 -4.33 24.29
N GLN A 36 20.20 -3.96 24.46
CA GLN A 36 20.93 -4.18 25.70
C GLN A 36 20.28 -3.48 26.90
N LYS A 37 19.92 -2.19 26.77
CA LYS A 37 19.25 -1.42 27.84
C LYS A 37 17.91 -2.03 28.25
N LEU A 38 17.17 -2.59 27.31
CA LEU A 38 15.89 -3.27 27.58
C LEU A 38 16.14 -4.56 28.38
N ARG A 39 17.13 -5.37 27.99
CA ARG A 39 17.50 -6.59 28.70
C ARG A 39 18.00 -6.32 30.12
N GLU A 40 18.83 -5.29 30.32
CA GLU A 40 19.28 -4.83 31.64
C GLU A 40 18.12 -4.44 32.57
N LYS A 41 16.98 -4.00 31.99
CA LYS A 41 15.74 -3.67 32.72
C LYS A 41 14.76 -4.84 32.82
N GLY A 42 15.15 -6.06 32.44
CA GLY A 42 14.28 -7.24 32.46
C GLY A 42 13.13 -7.20 31.45
N LYS A 43 13.26 -6.44 30.34
CA LYS A 43 12.24 -6.29 29.29
C LYS A 43 12.64 -7.11 28.06
N GLU A 44 12.85 -8.42 28.25
CA GLU A 44 13.32 -9.34 27.20
C GLU A 44 12.40 -9.32 25.97
N ASP A 45 11.07 -9.44 26.17
CA ASP A 45 10.10 -9.46 25.07
C ASP A 45 10.19 -8.22 24.17
N LYS A 46 10.44 -7.03 24.80
CA LYS A 46 10.60 -5.78 24.03
C LYS A 46 11.92 -5.72 23.28
N ALA A 47 12.99 -6.28 23.84
CA ALA A 47 14.28 -6.38 23.17
C ALA A 47 14.19 -7.31 21.97
N ASP A 48 13.53 -8.46 22.12
CA ASP A 48 13.33 -9.43 21.05
C ASP A 48 12.42 -8.86 19.94
N GLU A 49 11.41 -8.07 20.29
CA GLU A 49 10.56 -7.41 19.31
C GLU A 49 11.32 -6.38 18.46
N ILE A 50 12.18 -5.55 19.04
CA ILE A 50 13.02 -4.61 18.30
C ILE A 50 13.96 -5.35 17.35
N LYS A 51 14.59 -6.42 17.82
CA LYS A 51 15.43 -7.27 16.99
C LYS A 51 14.63 -7.87 15.84
N ARG A 52 13.45 -8.43 16.11
CA ARG A 52 12.55 -9.02 15.11
C ARG A 52 12.20 -8.02 14.02
N ILE A 53 11.89 -6.77 14.37
CA ILE A 53 11.53 -5.71 13.38
C ILE A 53 12.69 -5.49 12.40
N ALA A 54 13.92 -5.38 12.89
CA ALA A 54 15.09 -5.16 12.05
C ALA A 54 15.44 -6.38 11.15
N GLU A 55 14.99 -7.57 11.53
CA GLU A 55 15.24 -8.84 10.82
C GLU A 55 14.05 -9.29 9.95
N LEU A 56 12.98 -8.47 9.80
CA LEU A 56 11.78 -8.82 9.02
C LEU A 56 12.09 -9.07 7.54
N ALA A 57 12.96 -8.27 6.95
CA ALA A 57 13.32 -8.32 5.54
C ALA A 57 14.71 -7.69 5.31
N ASN A 58 15.23 -7.82 4.09
CA ASN A 58 16.37 -7.03 3.65
C ASN A 58 15.91 -5.63 3.27
N PHE A 59 16.33 -4.59 3.98
CA PHE A 59 15.94 -3.22 3.70
C PHE A 59 16.97 -2.49 2.85
N VAL A 60 16.51 -1.85 1.79
CA VAL A 60 17.33 -0.98 0.94
C VAL A 60 16.69 0.40 0.91
N TYR A 61 17.47 1.43 1.20
CA TYR A 61 16.99 2.81 1.24
C TYR A 61 17.45 3.59 0.01
N VAL A 62 16.48 4.16 -0.71
CA VAL A 62 16.73 4.96 -1.90
C VAL A 62 16.22 6.38 -1.68
N ARG A 63 17.05 7.37 -1.95
CA ARG A 63 16.63 8.78 -1.88
C ARG A 63 15.86 9.16 -3.12
N GLN A 64 14.63 9.67 -2.93
CA GLN A 64 13.84 10.19 -4.04
C GLN A 64 14.54 11.39 -4.67
N LYS A 65 14.73 11.35 -5.99
CA LYS A 65 15.40 12.37 -6.79
C LYS A 65 14.60 12.68 -8.05
N GLY A 66 14.89 13.84 -8.62
CA GLY A 66 14.39 14.22 -9.93
C GLY A 66 13.07 14.98 -9.90
N SER A 67 12.75 15.50 -11.08
CA SER A 67 11.53 16.23 -11.43
C SER A 67 11.07 15.71 -12.79
N PRO A 68 9.78 15.70 -13.07
CA PRO A 68 8.66 16.08 -12.20
C PRO A 68 8.42 15.07 -11.06
N LYS A 69 7.65 15.49 -10.06
CA LYS A 69 7.18 14.62 -8.96
C LYS A 69 5.99 13.75 -9.43
N GLY A 70 5.52 12.91 -8.55
CA GLY A 70 4.39 12.01 -8.77
C GLY A 70 4.68 10.62 -8.22
N ASN A 71 3.68 9.78 -8.10
CA ASN A 71 3.78 8.47 -7.47
C ASN A 71 4.52 7.41 -8.33
N ALA A 72 4.80 7.69 -9.62
CA ALA A 72 5.68 6.86 -10.44
C ALA A 72 7.18 7.17 -10.23
N ARG A 73 7.53 8.37 -9.74
CA ARG A 73 8.92 8.77 -9.53
C ARG A 73 9.69 7.85 -8.55
N PRO A 74 9.13 7.40 -7.43
CA PRO A 74 9.78 6.41 -6.57
C PRO A 74 10.16 5.13 -7.31
N VAL A 75 9.31 4.63 -8.21
CA VAL A 75 9.60 3.42 -9.00
C VAL A 75 10.79 3.64 -9.93
N ILE A 76 10.87 4.80 -10.60
CA ILE A 76 12.02 5.16 -11.43
C ILE A 76 13.31 5.21 -10.61
N ASN A 77 13.25 5.76 -9.38
CA ASN A 77 14.43 5.85 -8.53
C ASN A 77 14.89 4.49 -8.02
N ALA A 78 13.98 3.53 -7.88
CA ALA A 78 14.26 2.18 -7.40
C ALA A 78 14.55 1.18 -8.54
N GLN A 79 14.31 1.52 -9.81
CA GLN A 79 14.29 0.58 -10.93
C GLN A 79 15.58 -0.23 -11.12
N SER A 80 16.75 0.34 -10.78
CA SER A 80 18.02 -0.38 -10.87
C SER A 80 18.17 -1.52 -9.87
N LEU A 81 17.28 -1.58 -8.86
CA LEU A 81 17.21 -2.62 -7.84
C LEU A 81 16.09 -3.61 -8.14
N ILE A 82 15.21 -3.31 -9.09
CA ILE A 82 14.15 -4.21 -9.56
C ILE A 82 14.75 -5.10 -10.64
N ASN A 83 14.85 -6.39 -10.34
CA ASN A 83 15.31 -7.41 -11.27
C ASN A 83 14.19 -7.82 -12.23
N ASP A 84 14.37 -8.91 -12.99
CA ASP A 84 13.34 -9.50 -13.87
C ASP A 84 12.28 -10.30 -13.08
N GLU A 85 11.79 -9.76 -11.98
CA GLU A 85 10.80 -10.39 -11.10
C GLU A 85 9.65 -9.44 -10.80
N PRO A 86 8.46 -9.97 -10.45
CA PRO A 86 7.32 -9.15 -10.05
C PRO A 86 7.64 -8.40 -8.75
N PHE A 87 7.11 -7.20 -8.64
CA PHE A 87 7.37 -6.34 -7.48
C PHE A 87 6.11 -5.61 -7.02
N PHE A 88 6.02 -5.40 -5.71
CA PHE A 88 4.98 -4.57 -5.13
C PHE A 88 5.34 -3.07 -5.17
N VAL A 89 4.32 -2.23 -5.34
CA VAL A 89 4.41 -0.80 -5.10
C VAL A 89 3.28 -0.40 -4.15
N PHE A 90 3.64 0.00 -2.93
CA PHE A 90 2.72 0.41 -1.90
C PHE A 90 3.02 1.82 -1.42
N ALA A 91 1.96 2.60 -1.11
CA ALA A 91 2.07 3.85 -0.37
C ALA A 91 2.06 3.56 1.14
N ALA A 92 2.87 4.28 1.90
CA ALA A 92 3.04 4.01 3.33
C ALA A 92 1.87 4.48 4.21
N ASP A 93 0.96 5.26 3.66
CA ASP A 93 -0.21 5.83 4.32
C ASP A 93 -1.52 5.07 4.06
N ASP A 94 -1.47 4.03 3.20
CA ASP A 94 -2.60 3.18 2.81
C ASP A 94 -2.42 1.75 3.31
N PHE A 95 -3.36 1.23 4.10
CA PHE A 95 -3.33 -0.17 4.53
C PHE A 95 -4.73 -0.76 4.67
N PHE A 96 -4.79 -2.08 4.83
CA PHE A 96 -6.02 -2.81 5.10
C PHE A 96 -5.92 -3.53 6.43
N THR A 97 -7.04 -3.60 7.15
CA THR A 97 -7.21 -4.52 8.28
C THR A 97 -8.16 -5.64 7.85
N GLY A 98 -7.82 -6.87 8.19
CA GLY A 98 -8.61 -8.06 7.79
C GLY A 98 -7.91 -9.35 8.19
N LYS A 99 -8.57 -10.48 7.97
CA LYS A 99 -8.03 -11.80 8.33
C LYS A 99 -6.87 -12.23 7.44
N ILE A 100 -6.95 -11.92 6.15
CA ILE A 100 -5.93 -12.26 5.16
C ILE A 100 -5.28 -10.95 4.71
N PRO A 101 -3.96 -10.79 4.88
CA PRO A 101 -3.25 -9.60 4.44
C PRO A 101 -3.48 -9.30 2.94
N ARG A 102 -3.60 -8.02 2.59
CA ARG A 102 -3.81 -7.57 1.21
C ARG A 102 -2.77 -8.14 0.24
N ALA A 103 -1.49 -8.10 0.63
CA ALA A 103 -0.40 -8.60 -0.21
C ALA A 103 -0.55 -10.11 -0.52
N VAL A 104 -1.01 -10.92 0.44
CA VAL A 104 -1.28 -12.34 0.24
C VAL A 104 -2.40 -12.54 -0.79
N GLN A 105 -3.51 -11.81 -0.66
CA GLN A 105 -4.62 -11.88 -1.62
C GLN A 105 -4.18 -11.48 -3.04
N MET A 106 -3.30 -10.48 -3.15
CA MET A 106 -2.75 -10.05 -4.45
C MET A 106 -1.81 -11.10 -5.05
N VAL A 107 -0.98 -11.80 -4.25
CA VAL A 107 -0.14 -12.91 -4.73
C VAL A 107 -1.00 -14.07 -5.21
N GLU A 108 -2.07 -14.40 -4.48
CA GLU A 108 -3.02 -15.43 -4.94
C GLU A 108 -3.66 -15.07 -6.28
N ALA A 109 -4.09 -13.82 -6.45
CA ALA A 109 -4.63 -13.32 -7.71
C ALA A 109 -3.60 -13.37 -8.83
N TYR A 110 -2.36 -12.95 -8.57
CA TYR A 110 -1.24 -13.04 -9.50
C TYR A 110 -1.00 -14.47 -9.99
N ASN A 111 -0.99 -15.42 -9.07
CA ASN A 111 -0.82 -16.84 -9.41
C ASN A 111 -1.99 -17.38 -10.23
N LYS A 112 -3.25 -17.04 -9.86
CA LYS A 112 -4.46 -17.43 -10.60
C LYS A 112 -4.48 -16.88 -12.03
N THR A 113 -3.90 -15.71 -12.26
CA THR A 113 -3.84 -15.07 -13.60
C THR A 113 -2.63 -15.50 -14.43
N GLY A 114 -1.81 -16.42 -13.93
CA GLY A 114 -0.60 -16.87 -14.63
C GLY A 114 0.49 -15.82 -14.69
N GLY A 115 0.66 -15.05 -13.61
CA GLY A 115 1.74 -14.07 -13.48
C GLY A 115 1.44 -12.73 -14.14
N LYS A 116 0.19 -12.29 -14.17
CA LYS A 116 -0.20 -10.98 -14.72
C LYS A 116 -0.26 -9.92 -13.64
N PRO A 117 0.00 -8.62 -13.98
CA PRO A 117 -0.12 -7.52 -13.02
C PRO A 117 -1.47 -7.48 -12.33
N VAL A 118 -1.46 -7.21 -11.02
CA VAL A 118 -2.66 -7.12 -10.18
C VAL A 118 -2.69 -5.77 -9.45
N ILE A 119 -3.82 -5.09 -9.53
CA ILE A 119 -4.11 -3.83 -8.83
C ILE A 119 -4.95 -4.13 -7.59
N CYS A 120 -4.60 -3.52 -6.46
CA CYS A 120 -5.42 -3.53 -5.25
C CYS A 120 -6.69 -2.69 -5.46
N LEU A 121 -7.85 -3.29 -5.22
CA LEU A 121 -9.14 -2.64 -5.35
C LEU A 121 -9.93 -2.66 -4.04
N THR A 122 -10.74 -1.61 -3.85
CA THR A 122 -11.78 -1.55 -2.84
C THR A 122 -13.09 -1.04 -3.44
N GLU A 123 -14.22 -1.40 -2.84
CA GLU A 123 -15.51 -0.79 -3.22
C GLU A 123 -15.61 0.61 -2.61
N ILE A 124 -16.12 1.56 -3.40
CA ILE A 124 -16.37 2.94 -2.97
C ILE A 124 -17.83 3.33 -3.17
N LEU A 125 -18.25 4.32 -2.40
CA LEU A 125 -19.54 4.98 -2.64
C LEU A 125 -19.41 5.97 -3.80
N PRO A 126 -20.49 6.21 -4.59
CA PRO A 126 -20.44 7.11 -5.74
C PRO A 126 -19.90 8.52 -5.45
N GLN A 127 -20.18 9.07 -4.25
CA GLN A 127 -19.69 10.38 -3.82
C GLN A 127 -18.17 10.42 -3.57
N ASP A 128 -17.48 9.29 -3.56
CA ASP A 128 -16.02 9.24 -3.40
C ASP A 128 -15.28 9.08 -4.74
N ALA A 129 -16.01 9.02 -5.86
CA ALA A 129 -15.44 8.84 -7.20
C ALA A 129 -14.54 10.01 -7.68
N ASP A 130 -14.60 11.15 -7.01
CA ASP A 130 -13.74 12.31 -7.24
C ASP A 130 -12.41 12.27 -6.46
N LYS A 131 -12.23 11.25 -5.58
CA LYS A 131 -11.06 11.10 -4.72
C LYS A 131 -10.06 10.07 -5.23
N TYR A 132 -10.54 9.05 -5.95
CA TYR A 132 -9.76 7.88 -6.35
C TYR A 132 -9.77 7.65 -7.85
N GLY A 133 -8.77 6.92 -8.34
CA GLY A 133 -8.84 6.29 -9.65
C GLY A 133 -9.88 5.16 -9.63
N VAL A 134 -10.82 5.14 -10.56
CA VAL A 134 -11.88 4.12 -10.66
C VAL A 134 -11.62 3.23 -11.86
N VAL A 135 -11.61 1.89 -11.64
CA VAL A 135 -11.27 0.94 -12.69
C VAL A 135 -12.41 0.68 -13.66
N SER A 136 -12.08 0.53 -14.93
CA SER A 136 -12.98 0.02 -15.97
C SER A 136 -12.84 -1.49 -16.06
N VAL A 137 -13.91 -2.20 -15.69
CA VAL A 137 -13.95 -3.68 -15.67
C VAL A 137 -14.28 -4.19 -17.06
N LYS A 138 -13.44 -5.10 -17.57
CA LYS A 138 -13.68 -5.82 -18.83
C LYS A 138 -14.41 -7.13 -18.59
N GLU A 139 -14.08 -7.83 -17.53
CA GLU A 139 -14.63 -9.15 -17.19
C GLU A 139 -14.53 -9.38 -15.68
N ASP A 140 -15.57 -9.94 -15.09
CA ASP A 140 -15.58 -10.41 -13.70
C ASP A 140 -15.25 -11.91 -13.67
N MET A 141 -14.10 -12.26 -13.08
CA MET A 141 -13.59 -13.62 -12.98
C MET A 141 -14.12 -14.36 -11.75
N GLY A 142 -14.91 -13.69 -10.91
CA GLY A 142 -15.38 -14.21 -9.63
C GLY A 142 -14.35 -14.09 -8.50
N GLY A 143 -14.84 -14.21 -7.25
CA GLY A 143 -13.97 -14.12 -6.06
C GLY A 143 -13.26 -12.78 -5.88
N GLY A 144 -13.84 -11.70 -6.41
CA GLY A 144 -13.25 -10.36 -6.36
C GLY A 144 -12.12 -10.12 -7.38
N LEU A 145 -11.81 -11.10 -8.25
CA LEU A 145 -10.83 -10.95 -9.31
C LEU A 145 -11.49 -10.39 -10.56
N LEU A 146 -11.01 -9.25 -11.05
CA LEU A 146 -11.55 -8.53 -12.20
C LEU A 146 -10.47 -8.36 -13.27
N LYS A 147 -10.81 -8.63 -14.53
CA LYS A 147 -9.96 -8.23 -15.66
C LYS A 147 -10.27 -6.79 -16.02
N LEU A 148 -9.24 -5.96 -16.15
CA LEU A 148 -9.38 -4.53 -16.32
C LEU A 148 -9.14 -4.10 -17.78
N SER A 149 -9.78 -3.01 -18.19
CA SER A 149 -9.49 -2.30 -19.44
C SER A 149 -8.83 -0.94 -19.22
N GLY A 150 -8.75 -0.47 -18.00
CA GLY A 150 -8.09 0.77 -17.62
C GLY A 150 -8.55 1.30 -16.27
N VAL A 151 -8.01 2.46 -15.91
CA VAL A 151 -8.36 3.23 -14.70
C VAL A 151 -8.61 4.67 -15.10
N ILE A 152 -9.69 5.26 -14.63
CA ILE A 152 -9.99 6.68 -14.85
C ILE A 152 -9.70 7.43 -13.55
N GLU A 153 -8.75 8.35 -13.59
CA GLU A 153 -8.38 9.15 -12.42
C GLU A 153 -9.48 10.15 -12.09
N LYS A 154 -10.04 10.04 -10.88
CA LYS A 154 -11.04 10.95 -10.30
C LYS A 154 -12.20 11.29 -11.28
N PRO A 155 -12.92 10.28 -11.78
CA PRO A 155 -13.92 10.50 -12.83
C PRO A 155 -15.14 11.32 -12.37
N GLY A 156 -15.37 11.41 -11.06
CA GLY A 156 -16.63 11.91 -10.49
C GLY A 156 -17.79 10.93 -10.71
N ILE A 157 -18.94 11.24 -10.12
CA ILE A 157 -20.12 10.35 -10.12
C ILE A 157 -20.61 10.02 -11.53
N GLU A 158 -20.69 11.04 -12.40
CA GLU A 158 -21.27 10.89 -13.73
C GLU A 158 -20.45 10.03 -14.69
N LYS A 159 -19.14 9.94 -14.47
CA LYS A 159 -18.21 9.25 -15.38
C LYS A 159 -17.55 8.02 -14.75
N MET A 160 -17.94 7.65 -13.52
CA MET A 160 -17.36 6.48 -12.89
C MET A 160 -17.73 5.19 -13.64
N PRO A 161 -16.73 4.41 -14.11
CA PRO A 161 -17.01 3.23 -14.93
C PRO A 161 -17.45 2.01 -14.11
N SER A 162 -17.19 2.00 -12.82
CA SER A 162 -17.54 0.92 -11.88
C SER A 162 -17.56 1.44 -10.45
N LYS A 163 -17.92 0.58 -9.49
CA LYS A 163 -17.84 0.88 -8.04
C LYS A 163 -16.47 0.57 -7.41
N TYR A 164 -15.48 0.19 -8.20
CA TYR A 164 -14.19 -0.26 -7.69
C TYR A 164 -13.11 0.80 -7.89
N ALA A 165 -12.53 1.25 -6.79
CA ALA A 165 -11.41 2.18 -6.78
C ALA A 165 -10.07 1.44 -6.74
N SER A 166 -9.10 1.94 -7.51
CA SER A 166 -7.70 1.58 -7.41
C SER A 166 -7.10 2.28 -6.19
N ILE A 167 -6.65 1.49 -5.25
CA ILE A 167 -5.91 1.97 -4.08
C ILE A 167 -4.42 1.76 -4.32
N MET A 168 -3.57 2.58 -3.72
CA MET A 168 -2.12 2.51 -3.91
C MET A 168 -1.55 1.18 -3.37
N GLY A 169 -1.70 0.16 -4.19
CA GLY A 169 -1.24 -1.20 -3.97
C GLY A 169 -1.22 -1.92 -5.30
N TYR A 170 -0.03 -2.14 -5.84
CA TYR A 170 0.17 -2.73 -7.15
C TYR A 170 1.16 -3.88 -7.05
N LEU A 171 0.83 -5.05 -7.59
CA LEU A 171 1.77 -6.12 -7.89
C LEU A 171 2.03 -6.08 -9.39
N LEU A 172 3.17 -5.55 -9.77
CA LEU A 172 3.55 -5.25 -11.14
C LEU A 172 4.59 -6.21 -11.65
N THR A 173 4.71 -6.30 -12.98
CA THR A 173 5.79 -6.99 -13.66
C THR A 173 6.76 -6.00 -14.30
N PRO A 174 8.02 -6.37 -14.55
CA PRO A 174 9.04 -5.47 -15.14
C PRO A 174 8.64 -4.81 -16.46
N ASP A 175 7.67 -5.36 -17.15
CA ASP A 175 7.12 -4.79 -18.39
C ASP A 175 6.61 -3.36 -18.28
N ILE A 176 6.28 -2.91 -17.07
CA ILE A 176 5.82 -1.53 -16.84
C ILE A 176 6.98 -0.53 -16.85
N LEU A 177 8.21 -0.95 -16.57
CA LEU A 177 9.35 -0.06 -16.43
C LEU A 177 9.68 0.73 -17.72
N PRO A 178 9.67 0.11 -18.92
CA PRO A 178 9.83 0.87 -20.17
C PRO A 178 8.74 1.92 -20.39
N ILE A 179 7.53 1.68 -19.88
CA ILE A 179 6.40 2.62 -20.01
C ILE A 179 6.61 3.80 -19.04
N ILE A 180 6.92 3.53 -17.78
CA ILE A 180 7.19 4.55 -16.76
C ILE A 180 8.35 5.45 -17.20
N ASN A 181 9.39 4.87 -17.82
CA ASN A 181 10.59 5.60 -18.27
C ASN A 181 10.34 6.55 -19.45
N GLN A 182 9.16 6.50 -20.08
CA GLN A 182 8.78 7.53 -21.07
C GLN A 182 8.48 8.88 -20.39
N GLU A 183 8.33 8.89 -19.08
CA GLU A 183 8.09 10.08 -18.25
C GLU A 183 6.93 10.96 -18.76
N LYS A 184 5.89 10.34 -19.27
CA LYS A 184 4.67 11.05 -19.72
C LYS A 184 3.99 11.71 -18.52
N LEU A 185 3.74 13.00 -18.65
CA LEU A 185 3.09 13.79 -17.61
C LEU A 185 1.59 13.79 -17.78
N ASN A 186 0.87 13.72 -16.66
CA ASN A 186 -0.56 13.99 -16.63
C ASN A 186 -0.85 15.49 -16.85
N PRO A 187 -2.11 15.92 -17.00
CA PRO A 187 -2.45 17.33 -17.18
C PRO A 187 -2.02 18.24 -16.01
N SER A 188 -1.77 17.69 -14.82
CA SER A 188 -1.25 18.43 -13.65
C SER A 188 0.27 18.53 -13.63
N GLY A 189 0.98 17.97 -14.63
CA GLY A 189 2.43 17.99 -14.72
C GLY A 189 3.14 16.99 -13.81
N GLU A 190 2.45 15.93 -13.41
CA GLU A 190 2.98 14.87 -12.52
C GLU A 190 3.15 13.55 -13.27
N LEU A 191 4.10 12.74 -12.80
CA LEU A 191 4.25 11.34 -13.22
C LEU A 191 3.36 10.44 -12.37
N VAL A 192 2.27 9.96 -12.95
CA VAL A 192 1.27 9.16 -12.24
C VAL A 192 1.33 7.71 -12.71
N LEU A 193 1.45 6.78 -11.78
CA LEU A 193 1.59 5.35 -12.09
C LEU A 193 0.36 4.79 -12.80
N VAL A 194 -0.83 5.32 -12.51
CA VAL A 194 -2.08 4.96 -13.17
C VAL A 194 -2.03 5.17 -14.68
N ASP A 195 -1.37 6.22 -15.16
CA ASP A 195 -1.23 6.48 -16.61
C ASP A 195 -0.38 5.38 -17.28
N SER A 196 0.69 4.95 -16.62
CA SER A 196 1.50 3.83 -17.09
C SER A 196 0.74 2.50 -17.06
N ILE A 197 -0.11 2.28 -16.05
CA ILE A 197 -0.99 1.11 -15.97
C ILE A 197 -2.01 1.14 -17.11
N ASN A 198 -2.59 2.30 -17.44
CA ASN A 198 -3.49 2.45 -18.57
C ASN A 198 -2.83 2.09 -19.90
N GLU A 199 -1.59 2.52 -20.11
CA GLU A 199 -0.83 2.13 -21.31
C GLU A 199 -0.54 0.62 -21.33
N LEU A 200 -0.20 0.04 -20.17
CA LEU A 200 0.00 -1.41 -20.04
C LEU A 200 -1.28 -2.20 -20.39
N CYS A 201 -2.45 -1.74 -19.97
CA CYS A 201 -3.74 -2.34 -20.28
C CYS A 201 -4.05 -2.42 -21.78
N GLN A 202 -3.42 -1.59 -22.62
CA GLN A 202 -3.62 -1.62 -24.07
C GLN A 202 -2.86 -2.78 -24.73
N THR A 203 -1.81 -3.26 -24.10
CA THR A 203 -0.89 -4.26 -24.69
C THR A 203 -0.87 -5.57 -23.93
N LYS A 204 -1.28 -5.58 -22.66
CA LYS A 204 -1.26 -6.74 -21.77
C LYS A 204 -2.52 -6.83 -20.93
N ASP A 205 -2.82 -8.04 -20.49
CA ASP A 205 -3.88 -8.27 -19.52
C ASP A 205 -3.41 -7.78 -18.15
N VAL A 206 -4.22 -6.90 -17.53
CA VAL A 206 -4.05 -6.39 -16.17
C VAL A 206 -5.30 -6.77 -15.39
N PHE A 207 -5.11 -7.18 -14.15
CA PHE A 207 -6.20 -7.59 -13.27
C PHE A 207 -6.30 -6.70 -12.05
N GLY A 208 -7.45 -6.71 -11.40
CA GLY A 208 -7.69 -6.09 -10.12
C GLY A 208 -8.21 -7.14 -9.14
N GLN A 209 -7.73 -7.09 -7.91
CA GLN A 209 -8.26 -7.89 -6.81
C GLN A 209 -8.98 -6.99 -5.82
N VAL A 210 -10.28 -7.19 -5.67
CA VAL A 210 -11.05 -6.56 -4.59
C VAL A 210 -10.63 -7.22 -3.28
N ILE A 211 -10.06 -6.42 -2.37
CA ILE A 211 -9.50 -6.93 -1.12
C ILE A 211 -10.62 -7.19 -0.10
N ASP A 212 -10.62 -8.40 0.44
CA ASP A 212 -11.43 -8.76 1.62
C ASP A 212 -10.77 -8.17 2.87
N GLY A 213 -11.24 -7.01 3.30
CA GLY A 213 -10.69 -6.25 4.41
C GLY A 213 -11.24 -4.83 4.46
N VAL A 214 -10.91 -4.12 5.52
CA VAL A 214 -11.31 -2.73 5.70
C VAL A 214 -10.15 -1.82 5.29
N TYR A 215 -10.40 -1.01 4.25
CA TYR A 215 -9.45 -0.01 3.79
C TYR A 215 -9.28 1.11 4.82
N ARG A 216 -8.03 1.43 5.14
CA ARG A 216 -7.61 2.47 6.07
C ARG A 216 -6.73 3.48 5.35
N ASP A 217 -7.19 4.73 5.30
CA ASP A 217 -6.47 5.85 4.70
C ASP A 217 -5.98 6.77 5.83
N SER A 218 -4.68 6.92 5.97
CA SER A 218 -4.06 7.81 6.96
C SER A 218 -3.52 9.12 6.35
N GLY A 219 -3.72 9.35 5.06
CA GLY A 219 -3.35 10.58 4.37
C GLY A 219 -4.32 11.75 4.60
N ASP A 220 -5.59 11.47 4.96
CA ASP A 220 -6.60 12.46 5.31
C ASP A 220 -6.72 12.59 6.85
N PRO A 221 -6.69 13.82 7.44
CA PRO A 221 -6.70 14.00 8.88
C PRO A 221 -7.89 13.35 9.61
N ILE A 222 -9.10 13.43 9.05
CA ILE A 222 -10.29 12.86 9.70
C ILE A 222 -10.31 11.34 9.57
N LYS A 223 -9.85 10.80 8.44
CA LYS A 223 -9.73 9.36 8.23
C LYS A 223 -8.63 8.78 9.12
N TYR A 224 -7.49 9.50 9.27
CA TYR A 224 -6.44 9.12 10.20
C TYR A 224 -6.97 9.01 11.64
N LEU A 225 -7.70 10.02 12.13
CA LEU A 225 -8.28 9.98 13.47
C LEU A 225 -9.26 8.82 13.65
N ARG A 226 -10.11 8.54 12.64
CA ARG A 226 -11.01 7.37 12.66
C ARG A 226 -10.21 6.07 12.72
N THR A 227 -9.20 5.95 11.89
CA THR A 227 -8.31 4.77 11.86
C THR A 227 -7.65 4.54 13.21
N VAL A 228 -7.12 5.60 13.86
CA VAL A 228 -6.52 5.50 15.20
C VAL A 228 -7.53 4.97 16.22
N VAL A 229 -8.76 5.50 16.21
CA VAL A 229 -9.81 5.07 17.15
C VAL A 229 -10.19 3.60 16.88
N GLU A 230 -10.40 3.23 15.64
CA GLU A 230 -10.84 1.87 15.27
C GLU A 230 -9.76 0.83 15.59
N VAL A 231 -8.50 1.10 15.24
CA VAL A 231 -7.37 0.21 15.56
C VAL A 231 -7.16 0.11 17.07
N ALA A 232 -7.32 1.24 17.81
CA ALA A 232 -7.23 1.20 19.26
C ALA A 232 -8.34 0.36 19.91
N LEU A 233 -9.56 0.40 19.38
CA LEU A 233 -10.69 -0.43 19.86
C LEU A 233 -10.48 -1.93 19.58
N GLU A 234 -9.76 -2.27 18.51
CA GLU A 234 -9.44 -3.66 18.15
C GLU A 234 -8.25 -4.22 18.95
N SER A 235 -7.54 -3.39 19.74
CA SER A 235 -6.39 -3.82 20.54
C SER A 235 -6.79 -4.82 21.63
N GLU A 236 -6.10 -5.95 21.70
CA GLU A 236 -6.28 -6.93 22.78
C GLU A 236 -5.80 -6.38 24.13
N GLU A 237 -4.80 -5.52 24.16
CA GLU A 237 -4.16 -4.97 25.35
C GLU A 237 -5.01 -3.91 26.04
N PHE A 238 -5.59 -2.96 25.28
CA PHE A 238 -6.26 -1.78 25.85
C PHE A 238 -7.61 -1.43 25.20
N GLY A 239 -8.09 -2.21 24.25
CA GLY A 239 -9.31 -1.87 23.48
C GLY A 239 -10.56 -1.76 24.36
N LYS A 240 -10.69 -2.59 25.38
CA LYS A 240 -11.83 -2.55 26.31
C LYS A 240 -11.83 -1.27 27.15
N ASP A 241 -10.70 -0.94 27.76
CA ASP A 241 -10.55 0.26 28.60
C ASP A 241 -10.76 1.53 27.76
N PHE A 242 -10.25 1.51 26.54
CA PHE A 242 -10.42 2.62 25.60
C PHE A 242 -11.89 2.79 25.16
N ALA A 243 -12.61 1.70 24.95
CA ALA A 243 -14.05 1.73 24.62
C ALA A 243 -14.88 2.35 25.78
N GLU A 244 -14.57 2.02 27.04
CA GLU A 244 -15.22 2.59 28.20
C GLU A 244 -14.94 4.09 28.31
N TYR A 245 -13.68 4.50 28.16
CA TYR A 245 -13.29 5.90 28.11
C TYR A 245 -14.06 6.69 27.05
N LEU A 246 -14.17 6.17 25.84
CA LEU A 246 -14.92 6.83 24.76
C LEU A 246 -16.39 6.98 25.08
N LYS A 247 -17.05 5.97 25.66
CA LYS A 247 -18.46 6.06 26.10
C LYS A 247 -18.65 7.18 27.10
N GLU A 248 -17.79 7.25 28.13
CA GLU A 248 -17.86 8.31 29.15
C GLU A 248 -17.65 9.73 28.55
N ARG A 249 -16.78 9.84 27.54
CA ARG A 249 -16.52 11.13 26.90
C ARG A 249 -17.67 11.57 26.01
N LEU A 250 -18.21 10.67 25.17
CA LEU A 250 -19.32 10.98 24.26
C LEU A 250 -20.62 11.32 25.00
N CYS A 251 -20.84 10.79 26.20
CA CYS A 251 -21.98 11.18 27.03
C CYS A 251 -21.92 12.64 27.56
N LYS A 252 -20.80 13.34 27.36
CA LYS A 252 -20.62 14.74 27.81
C LYS A 252 -20.81 15.76 26.69
N TYR A 253 -21.04 15.30 25.46
CA TYR A 253 -21.33 16.12 24.28
C TYR A 253 -22.76 15.86 23.78
#